data_b0b02d4de84f9128a17cd28170539b67
#
_entry.id   b0b02d4de84f9128a17cd28170539b67
#
_cell.length_a   1.000
_cell.length_b   1.000
_cell.length_c   1.000
_cell.angle_alpha   90.00
_cell.angle_beta   90.00
_cell.angle_gamma   90.00
#
_symmetry.space_group_name_H-M   'P 1'
#
loop_
_entity.id
_entity.type
_entity.pdbx_description
1 polymer ?
#
loop_
_entity_poly.entity_id
_entity_poly.type
_entity_poly.pdbx_seq_one_letter_code
_entity_poly.pdbx_strand_id
1 'polypeptide(L)'
;MTTRVGVVGAGGRMGRAVCAAVAADERLELVAGVDPLAVGAVVEGVTVAAELRALADAGAEVLVDFTVAVAARITLPWAAMHGMHAVVGTTGFTDTDLANFSQAFSASNCLIASNFAISAVLMMRFAEMAAPWFDTAEIIELHHDAKVDAPSGTAVSTAQRMAAASAAWAADPTQHEVYPGARGGEGPAGIRVHSVRMRGMVAHQEVVLGAQGQTLTIRQDSYDRLSYMPGVVLACARIAEFPGLTLGLDALLGV
;
A
#
# COMPACT_ATOMS: atom_id res chain seq x y z
N MET A 1 -4.34 -26.87 2.20
CA MET A 1 -2.94 -26.65 2.67
C MET A 1 -2.85 -25.22 3.12
N THR A 2 -2.21 -24.95 4.24
CA THR A 2 -1.92 -23.58 4.73
C THR A 2 -0.66 -23.06 4.04
N THR A 3 -0.67 -21.79 3.62
CA THR A 3 0.51 -21.12 3.05
C THR A 3 1.49 -20.76 4.16
N ARG A 4 2.75 -21.16 4.03
CA ARG A 4 3.81 -20.94 5.02
C ARG A 4 4.44 -19.57 4.81
N VAL A 5 4.31 -18.68 5.79
CA VAL A 5 4.69 -17.27 5.68
C VAL A 5 5.87 -16.96 6.60
N GLY A 6 6.88 -16.30 6.04
CA GLY A 6 7.99 -15.70 6.78
C GLY A 6 7.93 -14.17 6.70
N VAL A 7 8.26 -13.50 7.80
CA VAL A 7 8.19 -12.02 7.90
C VAL A 7 9.55 -11.41 8.11
N VAL A 8 9.95 -10.48 7.22
CA VAL A 8 11.17 -9.67 7.35
C VAL A 8 10.81 -8.33 8.01
N GLY A 9 11.65 -7.90 8.96
CA GLY A 9 11.35 -6.79 9.84
C GLY A 9 10.38 -7.18 10.97
N ALA A 10 10.35 -8.46 11.36
CA ALA A 10 9.39 -9.04 12.32
C ALA A 10 9.39 -8.37 13.70
N GLY A 11 10.49 -7.75 14.11
CA GLY A 11 10.60 -6.99 15.37
C GLY A 11 10.02 -5.59 15.31
N GLY A 12 9.85 -5.05 14.10
CA GLY A 12 9.31 -3.70 13.86
C GLY A 12 7.80 -3.59 14.11
N ARG A 13 7.29 -2.36 14.13
CA ARG A 13 5.86 -2.08 14.37
C ARG A 13 4.92 -2.74 13.35
N MET A 14 5.26 -2.64 12.06
CA MET A 14 4.48 -3.29 11.00
C MET A 14 4.69 -4.80 11.00
N GLY A 15 5.95 -5.26 11.13
CA GLY A 15 6.27 -6.68 11.15
C GLY A 15 5.51 -7.45 12.24
N ARG A 16 5.43 -6.90 13.45
CA ARG A 16 4.63 -7.50 14.55
C ARG A 16 3.15 -7.59 14.21
N ALA A 17 2.57 -6.54 13.61
CA ALA A 17 1.16 -6.57 13.19
C ALA A 17 0.93 -7.61 12.08
N VAL A 18 1.86 -7.73 11.13
CA VAL A 18 1.83 -8.77 10.09
C VAL A 18 1.92 -10.17 10.70
N CYS A 19 2.88 -10.40 11.61
CA CYS A 19 3.00 -11.69 12.31
C CYS A 19 1.70 -12.08 13.00
N ALA A 20 1.10 -11.14 13.74
CA ALA A 20 -0.17 -11.38 14.45
C ALA A 20 -1.32 -11.68 13.47
N ALA A 21 -1.42 -10.94 12.37
CA ALA A 21 -2.47 -11.17 11.37
C ALA A 21 -2.30 -12.50 10.63
N VAL A 22 -1.06 -12.88 10.31
CA VAL A 22 -0.74 -14.19 9.69
C VAL A 22 -1.07 -15.32 10.65
N ALA A 23 -0.67 -15.21 11.93
CA ALA A 23 -0.93 -16.25 12.93
C ALA A 23 -2.44 -16.42 13.26
N ALA A 24 -3.25 -15.38 13.02
CA ALA A 24 -4.69 -15.41 13.27
C ALA A 24 -5.52 -15.95 12.09
N ASP A 25 -4.96 -16.11 10.89
CA ASP A 25 -5.68 -16.55 9.70
C ASP A 25 -5.48 -18.06 9.43
N GLU A 26 -6.57 -18.78 9.37
CA GLU A 26 -6.56 -20.27 9.21
C GLU A 26 -5.94 -20.74 7.87
N ARG A 27 -5.81 -19.88 6.87
CA ARG A 27 -5.20 -20.18 5.56
C ARG A 27 -3.68 -20.05 5.58
N LEU A 28 -3.12 -19.41 6.62
CA LEU A 28 -1.70 -19.05 6.72
C LEU A 28 -1.06 -19.70 7.95
N GLU A 29 0.26 -19.92 7.86
CA GLU A 29 1.08 -20.41 8.97
C GLU A 29 2.31 -19.50 9.10
N LEU A 30 2.48 -18.81 10.24
CA LEU A 30 3.69 -18.05 10.51
C LEU A 30 4.81 -19.01 10.89
N VAL A 31 5.82 -19.16 10.03
CA VAL A 31 6.90 -20.17 10.22
C VAL A 31 8.24 -19.55 10.61
N ALA A 32 8.49 -18.29 10.28
CA ALA A 32 9.75 -17.61 10.59
C ALA A 32 9.59 -16.08 10.68
N GLY A 33 10.42 -15.45 11.49
CA GLY A 33 10.58 -14.00 11.54
C GLY A 33 12.06 -13.64 11.47
N VAL A 34 12.40 -12.63 10.66
CA VAL A 34 13.76 -12.12 10.51
C VAL A 34 13.79 -10.63 10.81
N ASP A 35 14.69 -10.23 11.70
CA ASP A 35 14.99 -8.83 11.99
C ASP A 35 16.34 -8.73 12.73
N PRO A 36 17.39 -8.18 12.08
CA PRO A 36 18.71 -8.05 12.72
C PRO A 36 18.71 -7.18 13.99
N LEU A 37 17.71 -6.31 14.16
CA LEU A 37 17.59 -5.41 15.31
C LEU A 37 16.79 -6.03 16.48
N ALA A 38 16.19 -7.22 16.28
CA ALA A 38 15.33 -7.87 17.27
C ALA A 38 15.62 -9.36 17.46
N VAL A 39 16.86 -9.78 17.21
CA VAL A 39 17.29 -11.18 17.30
C VAL A 39 17.00 -11.76 18.68
N GLY A 40 16.40 -12.97 18.70
CA GLY A 40 15.99 -13.67 19.91
C GLY A 40 14.67 -13.20 20.52
N ALA A 41 14.07 -12.12 20.02
CA ALA A 41 12.71 -11.77 20.42
C ALA A 41 11.71 -12.85 19.97
N VAL A 42 10.68 -13.09 20.75
CA VAL A 42 9.59 -14.00 20.37
C VAL A 42 8.39 -13.17 19.90
N VAL A 43 7.90 -13.47 18.69
CA VAL A 43 6.72 -12.82 18.08
C VAL A 43 5.78 -13.91 17.59
N GLU A 44 4.57 -13.96 18.13
CA GLU A 44 3.56 -14.98 17.81
C GLU A 44 4.12 -16.44 17.84
N GLY A 45 4.91 -16.74 18.87
CA GLY A 45 5.52 -18.07 19.05
C GLY A 45 6.78 -18.35 18.22
N VAL A 46 7.15 -17.45 17.30
CA VAL A 46 8.36 -17.61 16.46
C VAL A 46 9.50 -16.78 17.03
N THR A 47 10.69 -17.40 17.16
CA THR A 47 11.91 -16.69 17.56
C THR A 47 12.51 -15.95 16.37
N VAL A 48 12.69 -14.64 16.50
CA VAL A 48 13.23 -13.77 15.44
C VAL A 48 14.71 -14.08 15.21
N ALA A 49 15.07 -14.39 13.97
CA ALA A 49 16.42 -14.65 13.52
C ALA A 49 17.11 -13.38 12.95
N ALA A 50 18.44 -13.42 12.83
CA ALA A 50 19.22 -12.35 12.21
C ALA A 50 19.21 -12.41 10.68
N GLU A 51 19.18 -13.59 10.10
CA GLU A 51 19.50 -13.85 8.71
C GLU A 51 18.31 -14.42 7.93
N LEU A 52 18.20 -14.04 6.65
CA LEU A 52 17.14 -14.50 5.73
C LEU A 52 17.10 -16.03 5.59
N ARG A 53 18.24 -16.70 5.77
CA ARG A 53 18.33 -18.16 5.70
C ARG A 53 17.30 -18.87 6.60
N ALA A 54 16.96 -18.27 7.74
CA ALA A 54 15.94 -18.82 8.64
C ALA A 54 14.57 -19.01 7.97
N LEU A 55 14.25 -18.20 6.96
CA LEU A 55 13.01 -18.35 6.16
C LEU A 55 13.05 -19.64 5.32
N ALA A 56 14.19 -19.89 4.65
CA ALA A 56 14.38 -21.09 3.84
C ALA A 56 14.43 -22.37 4.72
N ASP A 57 15.17 -22.31 5.83
CA ASP A 57 15.29 -23.44 6.78
C ASP A 57 13.92 -23.77 7.41
N ALA A 58 13.04 -22.78 7.59
CA ALA A 58 11.68 -22.97 8.05
C ALA A 58 10.69 -23.37 6.92
N GLY A 59 11.13 -23.44 5.67
CA GLY A 59 10.28 -23.77 4.52
C GLY A 59 9.19 -22.74 4.25
N ALA A 60 9.49 -21.44 4.38
CA ALA A 60 8.57 -20.38 4.00
C ALA A 60 8.31 -20.39 2.49
N GLU A 61 7.05 -20.30 2.10
CA GLU A 61 6.59 -20.21 0.70
C GLU A 61 6.38 -18.77 0.27
N VAL A 62 5.98 -17.92 1.22
CA VAL A 62 5.75 -16.48 1.03
C VAL A 62 6.60 -15.70 2.01
N LEU A 63 7.33 -14.71 1.52
CA LEU A 63 8.05 -13.72 2.29
C LEU A 63 7.22 -12.42 2.32
N VAL A 64 7.01 -11.86 3.52
CA VAL A 64 6.40 -10.53 3.68
C VAL A 64 7.46 -9.52 4.10
N ASP A 65 7.59 -8.40 3.36
CA ASP A 65 8.58 -7.35 3.62
C ASP A 65 7.90 -5.99 3.86
N PHE A 66 8.01 -5.49 5.10
CA PHE A 66 7.64 -4.13 5.50
C PHE A 66 8.85 -3.42 6.13
N THR A 67 9.98 -3.44 5.44
CA THR A 67 11.24 -2.84 5.90
C THR A 67 11.48 -1.47 5.26
N VAL A 68 12.65 -1.30 4.67
CA VAL A 68 13.06 -0.11 3.91
C VAL A 68 13.64 -0.52 2.55
N ALA A 69 13.59 0.38 1.55
CA ALA A 69 14.02 0.06 0.18
C ALA A 69 15.44 -0.54 0.09
N VAL A 70 16.37 -0.06 0.93
CA VAL A 70 17.76 -0.57 0.96
C VAL A 70 17.81 -2.05 1.37
N ALA A 71 17.01 -2.45 2.37
CA ALA A 71 16.93 -3.84 2.79
C ALA A 71 16.18 -4.69 1.76
N ALA A 72 15.07 -4.20 1.24
CA ALA A 72 14.26 -4.92 0.26
C ALA A 72 15.01 -5.21 -1.07
N ARG A 73 15.94 -4.34 -1.49
CA ARG A 73 16.84 -4.60 -2.63
C ARG A 73 17.73 -5.83 -2.46
N ILE A 74 17.95 -6.27 -1.23
CA ILE A 74 18.68 -7.50 -0.91
C ILE A 74 17.70 -8.66 -0.71
N THR A 75 16.63 -8.42 0.03
CA THR A 75 15.64 -9.42 0.43
C THR A 75 14.89 -10.00 -0.77
N LEU A 76 14.44 -9.15 -1.71
CA LEU A 76 13.58 -9.61 -2.81
C LEU A 76 14.32 -10.49 -3.83
N PRO A 77 15.52 -10.15 -4.31
CA PRO A 77 16.29 -11.07 -5.16
C PRO A 77 16.65 -12.37 -4.45
N TRP A 78 16.92 -12.30 -3.14
CA TRP A 78 17.18 -13.49 -2.34
C TRP A 78 15.93 -14.39 -2.28
N ALA A 79 14.74 -13.84 -2.05
CA ALA A 79 13.48 -14.59 -2.07
C ALA A 79 13.23 -15.27 -3.42
N ALA A 80 13.43 -14.53 -4.52
CA ALA A 80 13.28 -15.05 -5.88
C ALA A 80 14.23 -16.23 -6.16
N MET A 81 15.51 -16.14 -5.74
CA MET A 81 16.49 -17.23 -5.89
C MET A 81 16.11 -18.51 -5.09
N HIS A 82 15.34 -18.35 -4.02
CA HIS A 82 14.86 -19.47 -3.20
C HIS A 82 13.45 -19.94 -3.60
N GLY A 83 12.89 -19.44 -4.70
CA GLY A 83 11.56 -19.81 -5.20
C GLY A 83 10.41 -19.34 -4.32
N MET A 84 10.67 -18.40 -3.39
CA MET A 84 9.65 -17.83 -2.52
C MET A 84 8.86 -16.74 -3.23
N HIS A 85 7.56 -16.70 -3.03
CA HIS A 85 6.76 -15.53 -3.37
C HIS A 85 7.06 -14.37 -2.42
N ALA A 86 6.81 -13.12 -2.85
CA ALA A 86 7.03 -11.94 -2.01
C ALA A 86 5.80 -11.02 -1.98
N VAL A 87 5.40 -10.60 -0.77
CA VAL A 87 4.38 -9.58 -0.53
C VAL A 87 5.06 -8.39 0.14
N VAL A 88 5.08 -7.24 -0.54
CA VAL A 88 5.97 -6.13 -0.23
C VAL A 88 5.18 -4.85 0.02
N GLY A 89 5.24 -4.36 1.26
CA GLY A 89 4.71 -3.05 1.65
C GLY A 89 5.80 -1.97 1.76
N THR A 90 7.06 -2.34 1.53
CA THR A 90 8.16 -1.38 1.43
C THR A 90 7.99 -0.51 0.19
N THR A 91 8.26 0.79 0.32
CA THR A 91 8.17 1.79 -0.74
C THR A 91 9.52 2.45 -1.02
N GLY A 92 9.61 3.30 -2.06
CA GLY A 92 10.83 4.02 -2.41
C GLY A 92 11.72 3.26 -3.39
N PHE A 93 11.14 2.39 -4.21
CA PHE A 93 11.79 1.74 -5.33
C PHE A 93 11.83 2.67 -6.55
N THR A 94 12.91 2.58 -7.31
CA THR A 94 13.07 3.22 -8.63
C THR A 94 12.52 2.31 -9.73
N ASP A 95 12.31 2.86 -10.93
CA ASP A 95 11.91 2.06 -12.11
C ASP A 95 12.94 0.96 -12.42
N THR A 96 14.24 1.23 -12.17
CA THR A 96 15.29 0.22 -12.28
C THR A 96 15.14 -0.91 -11.27
N ASP A 97 14.77 -0.59 -10.02
CA ASP A 97 14.48 -1.62 -9.01
C ASP A 97 13.33 -2.51 -9.47
N LEU A 98 12.23 -1.90 -9.95
CA LEU A 98 11.05 -2.63 -10.42
C LEU A 98 11.37 -3.52 -11.62
N ALA A 99 12.18 -3.03 -12.59
CA ALA A 99 12.64 -3.83 -13.71
C ALA A 99 13.49 -5.04 -13.27
N ASN A 100 14.39 -4.84 -12.31
CA ASN A 100 15.22 -5.91 -11.75
C ASN A 100 14.35 -6.94 -11.00
N PHE A 101 13.37 -6.52 -10.22
CA PHE A 101 12.45 -7.43 -9.54
C PHE A 101 11.60 -8.22 -10.53
N SER A 102 11.09 -7.56 -11.59
CA SER A 102 10.34 -8.24 -12.65
C SER A 102 11.15 -9.36 -13.31
N GLN A 103 12.45 -9.16 -13.52
CA GLN A 103 13.34 -10.19 -14.07
C GLN A 103 13.64 -11.30 -13.05
N ALA A 104 13.84 -10.94 -11.78
CA ALA A 104 14.17 -11.90 -10.72
C ALA A 104 13.02 -12.88 -10.45
N PHE A 105 11.78 -12.38 -10.37
CA PHE A 105 10.59 -13.18 -10.07
C PHE A 105 10.01 -13.87 -11.33
N SER A 106 10.83 -14.66 -12.00
CA SER A 106 10.43 -15.46 -13.18
C SER A 106 9.86 -16.84 -12.83
N ALA A 107 10.24 -17.41 -11.68
CA ALA A 107 9.80 -18.71 -11.18
C ALA A 107 8.92 -18.62 -9.92
N SER A 108 8.84 -17.45 -9.33
CA SER A 108 7.96 -17.12 -8.20
C SER A 108 7.32 -15.75 -8.46
N ASN A 109 6.45 -15.29 -7.56
CA ASN A 109 5.65 -14.09 -7.77
C ASN A 109 5.99 -13.02 -6.74
N CYS A 110 5.89 -11.76 -7.13
CA CYS A 110 6.11 -10.62 -6.25
C CYS A 110 4.95 -9.64 -6.37
N LEU A 111 4.36 -9.26 -5.26
CA LEU A 111 3.40 -8.17 -5.19
C LEU A 111 4.02 -7.02 -4.41
N ILE A 112 4.11 -5.85 -5.03
CA ILE A 112 4.54 -4.61 -4.38
C ILE A 112 3.35 -3.65 -4.35
N ALA A 113 2.91 -3.24 -3.17
CA ALA A 113 1.84 -2.28 -3.01
C ALA A 113 2.22 -1.18 -2.02
N SER A 114 1.99 0.08 -2.40
CA SER A 114 2.18 1.24 -1.52
C SER A 114 1.09 1.36 -0.47
N ASN A 115 -0.03 0.67 -0.65
CA ASN A 115 -1.16 0.66 0.28
C ASN A 115 -1.83 -0.72 0.29
N PHE A 116 -1.95 -1.31 1.49
CA PHE A 116 -2.64 -2.58 1.74
C PHE A 116 -4.03 -2.39 2.39
N ALA A 117 -4.46 -1.15 2.65
CA ALA A 117 -5.81 -0.90 3.13
C ALA A 117 -6.81 -1.11 1.98
N ILE A 118 -7.57 -2.19 2.02
CA ILE A 118 -8.57 -2.54 0.99
C ILE A 118 -9.53 -1.37 0.75
N SER A 119 -9.96 -0.70 1.81
CA SER A 119 -10.85 0.47 1.71
C SER A 119 -10.23 1.62 0.90
N ALA A 120 -8.92 1.86 1.03
CA ALA A 120 -8.24 2.91 0.26
C ALA A 120 -8.09 2.53 -1.22
N VAL A 121 -7.80 1.26 -1.52
CA VAL A 121 -7.73 0.76 -2.90
C VAL A 121 -9.10 0.85 -3.58
N LEU A 122 -10.16 0.41 -2.90
CA LEU A 122 -11.53 0.51 -3.42
C LEU A 122 -11.97 1.97 -3.60
N MET A 123 -11.65 2.87 -2.65
CA MET A 123 -11.94 4.30 -2.80
C MET A 123 -11.28 4.87 -4.06
N MET A 124 -9.99 4.59 -4.30
CA MET A 124 -9.29 5.04 -5.52
C MET A 124 -9.97 4.51 -6.78
N ARG A 125 -10.34 3.23 -6.78
CA ARG A 125 -10.99 2.59 -7.92
C ARG A 125 -12.39 3.16 -8.18
N PHE A 126 -13.19 3.38 -7.13
CA PHE A 126 -14.52 3.98 -7.27
C PHE A 126 -14.44 5.43 -7.75
N ALA A 127 -13.46 6.20 -7.27
CA ALA A 127 -13.21 7.55 -7.76
C ALA A 127 -12.81 7.57 -9.25
N GLU A 128 -11.94 6.67 -9.66
CA GLU A 128 -11.55 6.46 -11.07
C GLU A 128 -12.78 6.13 -11.96
N MET A 129 -13.60 5.17 -11.52
CA MET A 129 -14.82 4.77 -12.26
C MET A 129 -15.87 5.87 -12.33
N ALA A 130 -15.98 6.71 -11.31
CA ALA A 130 -16.92 7.81 -11.26
C ALA A 130 -16.46 9.04 -12.06
N ALA A 131 -15.15 9.27 -12.19
CA ALA A 131 -14.55 10.45 -12.80
C ALA A 131 -15.17 10.87 -14.17
N PRO A 132 -15.45 9.96 -15.12
CA PRO A 132 -16.03 10.36 -16.43
C PRO A 132 -17.44 10.97 -16.39
N TRP A 133 -18.12 10.89 -15.24
CA TRP A 133 -19.51 11.32 -15.08
C TRP A 133 -19.66 12.66 -14.35
N PHE A 134 -18.53 13.30 -13.99
CA PHE A 134 -18.51 14.54 -13.22
C PHE A 134 -17.57 15.56 -13.85
N ASP A 135 -17.88 16.84 -13.65
CA ASP A 135 -17.15 17.96 -14.28
C ASP A 135 -16.06 18.54 -13.35
N THR A 136 -16.21 18.34 -12.03
CA THR A 136 -15.31 18.88 -11.00
C THR A 136 -15.00 17.84 -9.93
N ALA A 137 -13.82 17.95 -9.34
CA ALA A 137 -13.44 17.09 -8.21
C ALA A 137 -12.51 17.82 -7.25
N GLU A 138 -12.68 17.53 -5.96
CA GLU A 138 -11.79 17.93 -4.89
C GLU A 138 -11.37 16.69 -4.08
N ILE A 139 -10.09 16.62 -3.71
CA ILE A 139 -9.57 15.54 -2.86
C ILE A 139 -9.13 16.17 -1.53
N ILE A 140 -9.63 15.66 -0.41
CA ILE A 140 -9.27 16.11 0.93
C ILE A 140 -8.63 14.94 1.67
N GLU A 141 -7.33 15.02 1.96
CA GLU A 141 -6.62 14.00 2.73
C GLU A 141 -6.25 14.52 4.12
N LEU A 142 -6.46 13.70 5.14
CA LEU A 142 -6.27 14.08 6.52
C LEU A 142 -5.33 13.07 7.21
N HIS A 143 -4.23 13.56 7.76
CA HIS A 143 -3.26 12.74 8.47
C HIS A 143 -2.84 13.37 9.80
N HIS A 144 -2.17 12.56 10.63
CA HIS A 144 -1.57 13.01 11.87
C HIS A 144 -0.53 14.11 11.64
N ASP A 145 -0.30 14.94 12.65
CA ASP A 145 0.58 16.11 12.62
C ASP A 145 2.07 15.79 12.45
N ALA A 146 2.47 14.52 12.58
CA ALA A 146 3.84 14.07 12.34
C ALA A 146 4.13 13.63 10.89
N LYS A 147 3.13 13.68 9.97
CA LYS A 147 3.35 13.37 8.55
C LYS A 147 4.00 14.55 7.85
N VAL A 148 5.21 14.34 7.32
CA VAL A 148 6.07 15.41 6.78
C VAL A 148 5.82 15.73 5.31
N ASP A 149 5.29 14.77 4.55
CA ASP A 149 4.95 14.96 3.12
C ASP A 149 3.50 15.43 2.95
N ALA A 150 3.24 16.21 1.91
CA ALA A 150 1.92 16.63 1.45
C ALA A 150 1.96 16.89 -0.07
N PRO A 151 0.96 16.43 -0.85
CA PRO A 151 -0.10 15.51 -0.46
C PRO A 151 0.41 14.09 -0.16
N SER A 152 -0.46 13.26 0.45
CA SER A 152 -0.16 11.83 0.64
C SER A 152 -0.04 11.08 -0.69
N GLY A 153 0.76 10.00 -0.72
CA GLY A 153 0.89 9.16 -1.93
C GLY A 153 -0.45 8.62 -2.43
N THR A 154 -1.38 8.28 -1.52
CA THR A 154 -2.73 7.83 -1.89
C THR A 154 -3.51 8.95 -2.58
N ALA A 155 -3.44 10.20 -2.10
CA ALA A 155 -4.12 11.33 -2.73
C ALA A 155 -3.54 11.65 -4.11
N VAL A 156 -2.21 11.60 -4.25
CA VAL A 156 -1.54 11.76 -5.56
C VAL A 156 -1.99 10.68 -6.53
N SER A 157 -1.99 9.40 -6.12
CA SER A 157 -2.44 8.29 -6.96
C SER A 157 -3.91 8.41 -7.33
N THR A 158 -4.77 8.86 -6.41
CA THR A 158 -6.20 9.09 -6.69
C THR A 158 -6.37 10.15 -7.76
N ALA A 159 -5.70 11.31 -7.63
CA ALA A 159 -5.77 12.39 -8.62
C ALA A 159 -5.27 11.95 -9.99
N GLN A 160 -4.17 11.18 -10.04
CA GLN A 160 -3.62 10.64 -11.29
C GLN A 160 -4.60 9.68 -11.99
N ARG A 161 -5.21 8.74 -11.24
CA ARG A 161 -6.19 7.79 -11.76
C ARG A 161 -7.43 8.51 -12.32
N MET A 162 -7.97 9.47 -11.57
CA MET A 162 -9.12 10.27 -11.99
C MET A 162 -8.81 11.10 -13.23
N ALA A 163 -7.64 11.74 -13.28
CA ALA A 163 -7.19 12.52 -14.44
C ALA A 163 -6.99 11.64 -15.69
N ALA A 164 -6.51 10.41 -15.53
CA ALA A 164 -6.36 9.45 -16.63
C ALA A 164 -7.72 8.92 -17.14
N ALA A 165 -8.71 8.80 -16.23
CA ALA A 165 -10.04 8.29 -16.57
C ALA A 165 -10.95 9.33 -17.23
N SER A 166 -10.70 10.64 -17.08
CA SER A 166 -11.49 11.72 -17.65
C SER A 166 -10.61 12.89 -18.09
N ALA A 167 -10.92 13.46 -19.27
CA ALA A 167 -10.32 14.69 -19.76
C ALA A 167 -11.25 15.91 -19.63
N ALA A 168 -12.46 15.73 -19.13
CA ALA A 168 -13.54 16.73 -19.13
C ALA A 168 -13.64 17.48 -17.78
N TRP A 169 -12.51 17.91 -17.23
CA TRP A 169 -12.49 18.68 -15.98
C TRP A 169 -12.69 20.18 -16.23
N ALA A 170 -13.61 20.78 -15.51
CA ALA A 170 -13.85 22.23 -15.55
C ALA A 170 -12.67 22.99 -14.92
N ALA A 171 -12.36 24.15 -15.49
CA ALA A 171 -11.32 25.02 -14.94
C ALA A 171 -11.73 25.55 -13.55
N ASP A 172 -10.76 25.75 -12.67
CA ASP A 172 -10.97 26.42 -11.39
C ASP A 172 -11.45 27.86 -11.64
N PRO A 173 -12.63 28.27 -11.14
CA PRO A 173 -13.15 29.63 -11.34
C PRO A 173 -12.50 30.67 -10.41
N THR A 174 -11.63 30.26 -9.49
CA THR A 174 -11.04 31.14 -8.48
C THR A 174 -10.10 32.14 -9.12
N GLN A 175 -10.39 33.44 -9.00
CA GLN A 175 -9.55 34.54 -9.50
C GLN A 175 -8.74 35.22 -8.41
N HIS A 176 -9.12 35.05 -7.14
CA HIS A 176 -8.47 35.74 -6.01
C HIS A 176 -8.48 34.85 -4.76
N GLU A 177 -7.31 34.60 -4.21
CA GLU A 177 -7.14 33.96 -2.91
C GLU A 177 -6.80 34.98 -1.83
N VAL A 178 -7.63 35.06 -0.79
CA VAL A 178 -7.36 35.92 0.38
C VAL A 178 -6.14 35.40 1.16
N TYR A 179 -6.06 34.07 1.29
CA TYR A 179 -4.89 33.39 1.84
C TYR A 179 -4.26 32.53 0.72
N PRO A 180 -2.98 32.75 0.37
CA PRO A 180 -2.30 31.93 -0.62
C PRO A 180 -2.39 30.44 -0.30
N GLY A 181 -2.81 29.64 -1.27
CA GLY A 181 -3.00 28.20 -1.12
C GLY A 181 -4.36 27.78 -0.54
N ALA A 182 -5.31 28.71 -0.38
CA ALA A 182 -6.65 28.40 0.11
C ALA A 182 -7.40 27.37 -0.78
N ARG A 183 -7.06 27.32 -2.09
CA ARG A 183 -7.60 26.34 -3.05
C ARG A 183 -6.84 25.01 -3.06
N GLY A 184 -5.95 24.77 -2.09
CA GLY A 184 -5.12 23.58 -2.05
C GLY A 184 -4.09 23.52 -3.17
N GLY A 185 -3.45 22.35 -3.33
CA GLY A 185 -2.50 22.10 -4.40
C GLY A 185 -3.21 21.75 -5.72
N GLU A 186 -2.66 22.24 -6.83
CA GLU A 186 -3.14 21.85 -8.16
C GLU A 186 -2.51 20.50 -8.56
N GLY A 187 -3.36 19.51 -8.69
CA GLY A 187 -3.00 18.16 -9.16
C GLY A 187 -3.18 18.00 -10.68
N PRO A 188 -3.01 16.77 -11.19
CA PRO A 188 -3.23 16.45 -12.59
C PRO A 188 -4.63 16.87 -13.06
N ALA A 189 -4.69 17.41 -14.28
CA ALA A 189 -5.93 17.89 -14.92
C ALA A 189 -6.69 18.97 -14.12
N GLY A 190 -6.00 19.69 -13.23
CA GLY A 190 -6.59 20.76 -12.41
C GLY A 190 -7.36 20.27 -11.18
N ILE A 191 -7.39 18.97 -10.90
CA ILE A 191 -8.03 18.42 -9.70
C ILE A 191 -7.32 18.97 -8.45
N ARG A 192 -8.08 19.59 -7.56
CA ARG A 192 -7.52 20.19 -6.35
C ARG A 192 -7.33 19.16 -5.24
N VAL A 193 -6.20 19.26 -4.53
CA VAL A 193 -5.85 18.37 -3.42
C VAL A 193 -5.57 19.19 -2.16
N HIS A 194 -6.31 18.91 -1.11
CA HIS A 194 -6.21 19.57 0.21
C HIS A 194 -5.58 18.61 1.21
N SER A 195 -4.53 19.07 1.90
CA SER A 195 -3.83 18.27 2.90
C SER A 195 -4.06 18.82 4.29
N VAL A 196 -4.74 18.04 5.13
CA VAL A 196 -4.95 18.37 6.55
C VAL A 196 -3.93 17.60 7.41
N ARG A 197 -3.26 18.32 8.31
CA ARG A 197 -2.32 17.77 9.31
C ARG A 197 -2.78 18.19 10.69
N MET A 198 -3.31 17.26 11.49
CA MET A 198 -3.78 17.58 12.84
C MET A 198 -3.74 16.38 13.78
N ARG A 199 -3.66 16.66 15.08
CA ARG A 199 -3.75 15.66 16.13
C ARG A 199 -5.13 15.02 16.13
N GLY A 200 -5.17 13.70 16.42
CA GLY A 200 -6.42 12.91 16.41
C GLY A 200 -6.74 12.28 15.06
N MET A 201 -6.12 12.73 13.96
CA MET A 201 -6.20 12.07 12.66
C MET A 201 -5.16 10.95 12.55
N VAL A 202 -5.48 9.92 11.77
CA VAL A 202 -4.53 8.84 11.43
C VAL A 202 -4.23 8.87 9.93
N ALA A 203 -5.14 8.35 9.10
CA ALA A 203 -5.03 8.41 7.63
C ALA A 203 -6.43 8.32 7.04
N HIS A 204 -6.90 9.41 6.46
CA HIS A 204 -8.24 9.51 5.90
C HIS A 204 -8.17 10.23 4.55
N GLN A 205 -9.12 9.90 3.67
CA GLN A 205 -9.26 10.61 2.41
C GLN A 205 -10.74 10.68 2.00
N GLU A 206 -11.11 11.83 1.49
CA GLU A 206 -12.42 12.09 0.90
C GLU A 206 -12.22 12.60 -0.52
N VAL A 207 -12.99 12.04 -1.46
CA VAL A 207 -13.08 12.48 -2.85
C VAL A 207 -14.49 13.00 -3.06
N VAL A 208 -14.61 14.27 -3.39
CA VAL A 208 -15.87 14.93 -3.70
C VAL A 208 -15.92 15.18 -5.20
N LEU A 209 -16.87 14.58 -5.89
CA LEU A 209 -17.11 14.75 -7.31
C LEU A 209 -18.40 15.58 -7.50
N GLY A 210 -18.38 16.56 -8.38
CA GLY A 210 -19.49 17.48 -8.59
C GLY A 210 -19.88 17.58 -10.07
N ALA A 211 -21.19 17.62 -10.31
CA ALA A 211 -21.81 17.97 -11.58
C ALA A 211 -23.06 18.81 -11.30
N GLN A 212 -23.65 19.43 -12.32
CA GLN A 212 -24.82 20.29 -12.14
C GLN A 212 -25.94 19.58 -11.38
N GLY A 213 -26.30 20.08 -10.22
CA GLY A 213 -27.39 19.61 -9.38
C GLY A 213 -27.08 18.36 -8.54
N GLN A 214 -25.85 17.84 -8.55
CA GLN A 214 -25.50 16.65 -7.78
C GLN A 214 -24.02 16.64 -7.37
N THR A 215 -23.74 15.93 -6.26
CA THR A 215 -22.40 15.58 -5.82
C THR A 215 -22.35 14.11 -5.47
N LEU A 216 -21.18 13.49 -5.62
CA LEU A 216 -20.84 12.18 -5.09
C LEU A 216 -19.63 12.32 -4.17
N THR A 217 -19.75 11.85 -2.95
CA THR A 217 -18.63 11.81 -1.98
C THR A 217 -18.26 10.36 -1.71
N ILE A 218 -16.97 10.04 -1.85
CA ILE A 218 -16.42 8.73 -1.51
C ILE A 218 -15.39 8.99 -0.41
N ARG A 219 -15.58 8.36 0.75
CA ARG A 219 -14.69 8.55 1.91
C ARG A 219 -14.13 7.23 2.40
N GLN A 220 -12.87 7.27 2.80
CA GLN A 220 -12.13 6.18 3.42
C GLN A 220 -11.47 6.67 4.71
N ASP A 221 -11.58 5.89 5.77
CA ASP A 221 -10.99 6.16 7.07
C ASP A 221 -10.17 4.95 7.53
N SER A 222 -8.89 5.15 7.83
CA SER A 222 -8.01 4.21 8.52
C SER A 222 -7.70 4.73 9.91
N TYR A 223 -8.10 4.00 10.94
CA TYR A 223 -7.97 4.43 12.34
C TYR A 223 -6.71 3.90 13.01
N ASP A 224 -6.10 2.84 12.44
CA ASP A 224 -4.83 2.28 12.89
C ASP A 224 -4.16 1.43 11.78
N ARG A 225 -3.00 0.83 12.11
CA ARG A 225 -2.24 -0.03 11.18
C ARG A 225 -2.90 -1.36 10.88
N LEU A 226 -3.86 -1.80 11.69
CA LEU A 226 -4.61 -3.04 11.45
C LEU A 226 -5.44 -2.94 10.17
N SER A 227 -5.75 -1.71 9.69
CA SER A 227 -6.41 -1.49 8.41
C SER A 227 -5.67 -2.09 7.20
N TYR A 228 -4.34 -2.29 7.30
CA TYR A 228 -3.54 -2.92 6.24
C TYR A 228 -3.59 -4.45 6.27
N MET A 229 -3.87 -5.04 7.44
CA MET A 229 -3.71 -6.48 7.65
C MET A 229 -4.63 -7.35 6.79
N PRO A 230 -5.90 -7.01 6.55
CA PRO A 230 -6.75 -7.77 5.63
C PRO A 230 -6.17 -7.88 4.21
N GLY A 231 -5.57 -6.79 3.70
CA GLY A 231 -4.92 -6.79 2.38
C GLY A 231 -3.62 -7.59 2.36
N VAL A 232 -2.82 -7.55 3.44
CA VAL A 232 -1.60 -8.36 3.56
C VAL A 232 -1.95 -9.85 3.60
N VAL A 233 -2.91 -10.24 4.42
CA VAL A 233 -3.40 -11.63 4.52
C VAL A 233 -3.95 -12.12 3.19
N LEU A 234 -4.78 -11.30 2.52
CA LEU A 234 -5.30 -11.61 1.18
C LEU A 234 -4.16 -11.84 0.17
N ALA A 235 -3.16 -10.94 0.19
CA ALA A 235 -2.01 -11.05 -0.70
C ALA A 235 -1.22 -12.34 -0.42
N CYS A 236 -0.92 -12.67 0.83
CA CYS A 236 -0.22 -13.91 1.19
C CYS A 236 -1.00 -15.16 0.73
N ALA A 237 -2.32 -15.17 0.90
CA ALA A 237 -3.15 -16.30 0.52
C ALA A 237 -3.29 -16.49 -1.00
N ARG A 238 -3.12 -15.42 -1.79
CA ARG A 238 -3.43 -15.45 -3.24
C ARG A 238 -2.24 -15.15 -4.14
N ILE A 239 -1.08 -14.78 -3.64
CA ILE A 239 0.07 -14.37 -4.46
C ILE A 239 0.46 -15.42 -5.52
N ALA A 240 0.25 -16.71 -5.24
CA ALA A 240 0.54 -17.78 -6.19
C ALA A 240 -0.30 -17.70 -7.49
N GLU A 241 -1.44 -17.02 -7.47
CA GLU A 241 -2.34 -16.84 -8.61
C GLU A 241 -1.88 -15.72 -9.59
N PHE A 242 -0.91 -14.89 -9.19
CA PHE A 242 -0.50 -13.68 -9.92
C PHE A 242 0.96 -13.78 -10.40
N PRO A 243 1.23 -14.34 -11.59
CA PRO A 243 2.58 -14.60 -12.08
C PRO A 243 3.45 -13.34 -12.23
N GLY A 244 4.72 -13.45 -11.83
CA GLY A 244 5.71 -12.40 -11.99
C GLY A 244 5.54 -11.25 -11.01
N LEU A 245 5.76 -10.01 -11.46
CA LEU A 245 5.64 -8.79 -10.67
C LEU A 245 4.25 -8.15 -10.85
N THR A 246 3.52 -8.04 -9.74
CA THR A 246 2.24 -7.30 -9.67
C THR A 246 2.43 -6.02 -8.87
N LEU A 247 1.97 -4.88 -9.39
CA LEU A 247 2.01 -3.59 -8.72
C LEU A 247 0.61 -3.19 -8.27
N GLY A 248 0.47 -2.89 -6.98
CA GLY A 248 -0.82 -2.56 -6.35
C GLY A 248 -1.63 -3.78 -5.93
N LEU A 249 -2.70 -3.53 -5.20
CA LEU A 249 -3.60 -4.56 -4.68
C LEU A 249 -4.83 -4.79 -5.57
N ASP A 250 -5.02 -3.92 -6.58
CA ASP A 250 -6.21 -3.89 -7.45
C ASP A 250 -6.49 -5.24 -8.11
N ALA A 251 -5.46 -5.86 -8.69
CA ALA A 251 -5.58 -7.16 -9.37
C ALA A 251 -6.09 -8.26 -8.44
N LEU A 252 -5.64 -8.27 -7.16
CA LEU A 252 -6.07 -9.25 -6.17
C LEU A 252 -7.52 -9.06 -5.74
N LEU A 253 -8.02 -7.82 -5.81
CA LEU A 253 -9.41 -7.49 -5.50
C LEU A 253 -10.34 -7.72 -6.69
N GLY A 254 -9.80 -7.89 -7.89
CA GLY A 254 -10.57 -8.03 -9.13
C GLY A 254 -11.23 -6.73 -9.59
N VAL A 255 -10.62 -5.58 -9.31
CA VAL A 255 -11.15 -4.24 -9.58
C VAL A 255 -10.20 -3.41 -10.42
#